data_85f7e5e72155e2b4ba55a6b072750ca7
#
_entry.id   85f7e5e72155e2b4ba55a6b072750ca7
#
_cell.length_a   1.000
_cell.length_b   1.000
_cell.length_c   1.000
_cell.angle_alpha   90.00
_cell.angle_beta   90.00
_cell.angle_gamma   90.00
#
_symmetry.space_group_name_H-M   'P 1'
#
loop_
_entity.id
_entity.type
_entity.pdbx_description
1 polymer ?
#
loop_
_entity_poly.entity_id
_entity_poly.type
_entity_poly.pdbx_seq_one_letter_code
_entity_poly.pdbx_strand_id
1 'polypeptide(L)'
;MKIVIIGLGLMGGSLGLCLKENKLISCIYGMDLSKENEKDALQLGLIHELIEFKDLALCDMIFVATPVDAIIEILQKLVDLPSNVTIIELGSTKRKIIESLPKNLIKQTLFAHPMTGTENSGPKAAFKELYKDAVCVLCDSEIADDLHQKRAVEIFSHLGMKIVFMDSKAHDHHAAIISHLPHVISFSLANFVMKEEDKRNIVHLAGGSFKGMSRIAKSSPQMWESIFLQNKDNLLSSIDFFQQELERCKQMIQLD
;
A
#
# COMPACT_ATOMS: atom_id res chain seq x y z
N MET A 1 -12.91 19.14 -8.75
CA MET A 1 -11.64 19.08 -8.01
C MET A 1 -10.51 18.65 -8.93
N LYS A 2 -9.33 19.21 -8.76
CA LYS A 2 -8.09 18.76 -9.40
C LYS A 2 -7.35 17.82 -8.44
N ILE A 3 -7.02 16.64 -8.90
CA ILE A 3 -6.34 15.62 -8.10
C ILE A 3 -4.99 15.32 -8.73
N VAL A 4 -3.98 15.09 -7.89
CA VAL A 4 -2.71 14.53 -8.34
C VAL A 4 -2.43 13.19 -7.68
N ILE A 5 -1.86 12.27 -8.44
CA ILE A 5 -1.42 10.95 -7.98
C ILE A 5 0.09 10.88 -8.14
N ILE A 6 0.80 10.75 -7.04
CA ILE A 6 2.26 10.53 -6.98
C ILE A 6 2.50 9.03 -6.83
N GLY A 7 3.13 8.43 -7.82
CA GLY A 7 3.27 6.98 -7.95
C GLY A 7 2.17 6.36 -8.82
N LEU A 8 2.53 6.04 -10.07
CA LEU A 8 1.61 5.60 -11.12
C LEU A 8 1.67 4.07 -11.34
N GLY A 9 2.02 3.32 -10.30
CA GLY A 9 2.01 1.87 -10.30
C GLY A 9 0.60 1.26 -10.24
N LEU A 10 0.49 0.01 -9.77
CA LEU A 10 -0.79 -0.69 -9.59
C LEU A 10 -1.81 0.15 -8.80
N MET A 11 -1.44 0.62 -7.60
CA MET A 11 -2.35 1.34 -6.71
C MET A 11 -2.75 2.70 -7.30
N GLY A 12 -1.77 3.56 -7.61
CA GLY A 12 -2.06 4.89 -8.15
C GLY A 12 -2.73 4.87 -9.52
N GLY A 13 -2.33 3.94 -10.40
CA GLY A 13 -2.98 3.77 -11.70
C GLY A 13 -4.43 3.32 -11.59
N SER A 14 -4.72 2.35 -10.72
CA SER A 14 -6.11 1.90 -10.46
C SER A 14 -6.95 3.00 -9.83
N LEU A 15 -6.37 3.80 -8.92
CA LEU A 15 -7.02 4.97 -8.34
C LEU A 15 -7.44 5.96 -9.44
N GLY A 16 -6.52 6.27 -10.36
CA GLY A 16 -6.80 7.14 -11.48
C GLY A 16 -7.94 6.64 -12.36
N LEU A 17 -7.98 5.35 -12.68
CA LEU A 17 -9.08 4.74 -13.46
C LEU A 17 -10.44 4.90 -12.76
N CYS A 18 -10.50 4.64 -11.46
CA CYS A 18 -11.73 4.74 -10.68
C CYS A 18 -12.22 6.20 -10.57
N LEU A 19 -11.28 7.12 -10.31
CA LEU A 19 -11.62 8.53 -10.08
C LEU A 19 -12.07 9.27 -11.34
N LYS A 20 -11.76 8.79 -12.54
CA LYS A 20 -12.26 9.37 -13.80
C LYS A 20 -13.78 9.33 -13.94
N GLU A 21 -14.44 8.42 -13.26
CA GLU A 21 -15.90 8.31 -13.27
C GLU A 21 -16.60 9.26 -12.28
N ASN A 22 -15.84 9.91 -11.42
CA ASN A 22 -16.37 10.86 -10.43
C ASN A 22 -16.55 12.25 -11.06
N LYS A 23 -17.79 12.67 -11.24
CA LYS A 23 -18.16 13.97 -11.86
C LYS A 23 -17.64 15.19 -11.10
N LEU A 24 -17.24 15.06 -9.85
CA LEU A 24 -16.66 16.14 -9.07
C LEU A 24 -15.17 16.37 -9.39
N ILE A 25 -14.54 15.45 -10.10
CA ILE A 25 -13.14 15.52 -10.47
C ILE A 25 -13.01 16.06 -11.89
N SER A 26 -12.42 17.23 -12.02
CA SER A 26 -12.25 17.91 -13.31
C SER A 26 -10.96 17.49 -14.03
N CYS A 27 -9.91 17.15 -13.28
CA CYS A 27 -8.64 16.69 -13.83
C CYS A 27 -7.92 15.77 -12.84
N ILE A 28 -7.27 14.74 -13.37
CA ILE A 28 -6.38 13.84 -12.65
C ILE A 28 -4.99 14.00 -13.25
N TYR A 29 -4.11 14.62 -12.49
CA TYR A 29 -2.69 14.72 -12.80
C TYR A 29 -1.95 13.50 -12.23
N GLY A 30 -0.78 13.22 -12.81
CA GLY A 30 0.08 12.17 -12.31
C GLY A 30 1.54 12.55 -12.39
N MET A 31 2.34 11.93 -11.53
CA MET A 31 3.80 11.96 -11.59
C MET A 31 4.38 10.66 -11.05
N ASP A 32 5.51 10.25 -11.59
CA ASP A 32 6.25 9.07 -11.16
C ASP A 32 7.75 9.32 -11.31
N LEU A 33 8.57 8.63 -10.51
CA LEU A 33 10.02 8.70 -10.66
C LEU A 33 10.47 8.07 -11.98
N SER A 34 9.76 7.03 -12.44
CA SER A 34 10.00 6.36 -13.72
C SER A 34 9.28 7.08 -14.86
N LYS A 35 10.02 7.62 -15.82
CA LYS A 35 9.46 8.20 -17.04
C LYS A 35 8.72 7.20 -17.91
N GLU A 36 9.04 5.91 -17.81
CA GLU A 36 8.31 4.84 -18.46
C GLU A 36 6.92 4.67 -17.85
N ASN A 37 6.82 4.68 -16.51
CA ASN A 37 5.53 4.62 -15.82
C ASN A 37 4.65 5.85 -16.17
N GLU A 38 5.22 7.04 -16.25
CA GLU A 38 4.49 8.26 -16.68
C GLU A 38 3.92 8.10 -18.08
N LYS A 39 4.73 7.61 -19.02
CA LYS A 39 4.33 7.36 -20.40
C LYS A 39 3.23 6.30 -20.48
N ASP A 40 3.43 5.17 -19.82
CA ASP A 40 2.45 4.08 -19.79
C ASP A 40 1.13 4.56 -19.16
N ALA A 41 1.18 5.31 -18.06
CA ALA A 41 -0.02 5.84 -17.40
C ALA A 41 -0.84 6.76 -18.30
N LEU A 42 -0.19 7.63 -19.09
CA LEU A 42 -0.87 8.45 -20.09
C LEU A 42 -1.49 7.60 -21.21
N GLN A 43 -0.72 6.66 -21.77
CA GLN A 43 -1.16 5.81 -22.88
C GLN A 43 -2.33 4.90 -22.49
N LEU A 44 -2.29 4.36 -21.27
CA LEU A 44 -3.35 3.51 -20.71
C LEU A 44 -4.55 4.34 -20.22
N GLY A 45 -4.46 5.66 -20.27
CA GLY A 45 -5.53 6.53 -19.79
C GLY A 45 -5.75 6.45 -18.29
N LEU A 46 -4.71 6.19 -17.48
CA LEU A 46 -4.82 6.16 -16.01
C LEU A 46 -4.96 7.56 -15.43
N ILE A 47 -4.35 8.55 -16.07
CA ILE A 47 -4.37 9.97 -15.72
C ILE A 47 -4.76 10.80 -16.94
N HIS A 48 -5.02 12.09 -16.76
CA HIS A 48 -5.28 13.02 -17.87
C HIS A 48 -3.97 13.67 -18.34
N GLU A 49 -3.15 14.16 -17.42
CA GLU A 49 -1.95 14.94 -17.70
C GLU A 49 -0.85 14.65 -16.69
N LEU A 50 0.40 14.92 -17.05
CA LEU A 50 1.52 14.95 -16.11
C LEU A 50 1.59 16.32 -15.43
N ILE A 51 2.17 16.35 -14.22
CA ILE A 51 2.39 17.56 -13.43
C ILE A 51 3.81 17.56 -12.87
N GLU A 52 4.37 18.74 -12.67
CA GLU A 52 5.64 18.88 -11.96
C GLU A 52 5.43 19.11 -10.46
N PHE A 53 6.43 18.74 -9.65
CA PHE A 53 6.33 18.85 -8.19
C PHE A 53 6.05 20.28 -7.70
N LYS A 54 6.60 21.30 -8.38
CA LYS A 54 6.39 22.72 -8.06
C LYS A 54 4.93 23.18 -8.20
N ASP A 55 4.13 22.47 -9.01
CA ASP A 55 2.75 22.86 -9.34
C ASP A 55 1.70 22.13 -8.48
N LEU A 56 2.12 21.30 -7.51
CA LEU A 56 1.22 20.51 -6.65
C LEU A 56 0.27 21.39 -5.83
N ALA A 57 0.68 22.61 -5.47
CA ALA A 57 -0.15 23.59 -4.77
C ALA A 57 -1.39 24.05 -5.56
N LEU A 58 -1.47 23.77 -6.86
CA LEU A 58 -2.60 24.08 -7.74
C LEU A 58 -3.70 23.02 -7.69
N CYS A 59 -3.49 21.93 -6.97
CA CYS A 59 -4.41 20.80 -6.85
C CYS A 59 -5.19 20.87 -5.52
N ASP A 60 -6.37 20.29 -5.51
CA ASP A 60 -7.23 20.19 -4.32
C ASP A 60 -6.83 18.99 -3.44
N MET A 61 -6.33 17.91 -4.07
CA MET A 61 -5.96 16.69 -3.36
C MET A 61 -4.69 16.06 -3.96
N ILE A 62 -3.84 15.53 -3.09
CA ILE A 62 -2.61 14.83 -3.43
C ILE A 62 -2.69 13.41 -2.87
N PHE A 63 -2.64 12.41 -3.73
CA PHE A 63 -2.48 11.01 -3.33
C PHE A 63 -1.01 10.61 -3.46
N VAL A 64 -0.46 10.03 -2.39
CA VAL A 64 0.91 9.47 -2.39
C VAL A 64 0.79 7.95 -2.38
N ALA A 65 0.99 7.35 -3.55
CA ALA A 65 0.83 5.91 -3.83
C ALA A 65 2.17 5.25 -4.21
N THR A 66 3.25 5.66 -3.53
CA THR A 66 4.62 5.17 -3.71
C THR A 66 4.98 4.12 -2.65
N PRO A 67 6.14 3.43 -2.75
CA PRO A 67 6.66 2.62 -1.65
C PRO A 67 6.79 3.42 -0.34
N VAL A 68 6.67 2.73 0.81
CA VAL A 68 6.53 3.37 2.13
C VAL A 68 7.71 4.23 2.57
N ASP A 69 8.92 3.93 2.13
CA ASP A 69 10.12 4.75 2.31
C ASP A 69 10.05 6.05 1.50
N ALA A 70 9.66 5.96 0.23
CA ALA A 70 9.48 7.13 -0.63
C ALA A 70 8.34 8.04 -0.16
N ILE A 71 7.28 7.50 0.48
CA ILE A 71 6.21 8.31 1.08
C ILE A 71 6.78 9.31 2.06
N ILE A 72 7.65 8.88 2.98
CA ILE A 72 8.24 9.76 4.00
C ILE A 72 9.03 10.90 3.33
N GLU A 73 9.86 10.56 2.34
CA GLU A 73 10.65 11.57 1.62
C GLU A 73 9.79 12.58 0.86
N ILE A 74 8.70 12.11 0.25
CA ILE A 74 7.76 12.98 -0.49
C ILE A 74 7.06 13.92 0.49
N LEU A 75 6.51 13.39 1.59
CA LEU A 75 5.81 14.20 2.59
C LEU A 75 6.71 15.28 3.20
N GLN A 76 8.00 14.98 3.41
CA GLN A 76 8.97 15.97 3.90
C GLN A 76 9.25 17.10 2.91
N LYS A 77 8.99 16.91 1.61
CA LYS A 77 9.14 17.93 0.56
C LYS A 77 7.87 18.76 0.31
N LEU A 78 6.72 18.35 0.85
CA LEU A 78 5.41 19.02 0.63
C LEU A 78 5.14 20.19 1.60
N VAL A 79 6.15 20.74 2.24
CA VAL A 79 6.03 21.66 3.40
C VAL A 79 5.31 22.98 3.13
N ASP A 80 5.26 23.46 1.89
CA ASP A 80 4.72 24.77 1.52
C ASP A 80 3.36 24.70 0.82
N LEU A 81 2.57 23.66 1.09
CA LEU A 81 1.24 23.51 0.51
C LEU A 81 0.20 24.38 1.23
N PRO A 82 -0.76 24.97 0.47
CA PRO A 82 -1.92 25.64 1.07
C PRO A 82 -2.71 24.70 1.99
N SER A 83 -3.23 25.22 3.09
CA SER A 83 -3.95 24.43 4.10
C SER A 83 -5.25 23.79 3.62
N ASN A 84 -5.79 24.23 2.49
CA ASN A 84 -6.97 23.63 1.85
C ASN A 84 -6.66 22.45 0.94
N VAL A 85 -5.39 22.13 0.69
CA VAL A 85 -4.97 20.95 -0.08
C VAL A 85 -5.02 19.73 0.83
N THR A 86 -5.74 18.68 0.42
CA THR A 86 -5.80 17.42 1.16
C THR A 86 -4.70 16.48 0.69
N ILE A 87 -3.92 15.95 1.61
CA ILE A 87 -2.92 14.92 1.35
C ILE A 87 -3.46 13.57 1.83
N ILE A 88 -3.39 12.54 1.00
CA ILE A 88 -3.76 11.17 1.36
C ILE A 88 -2.60 10.24 0.96
N GLU A 89 -1.92 9.66 1.95
CA GLU A 89 -0.91 8.65 1.68
C GLU A 89 -1.52 7.23 1.77
N LEU A 90 -1.03 6.31 0.93
CA LEU A 90 -1.61 4.97 0.75
C LEU A 90 -0.65 3.85 1.18
N GLY A 91 0.29 4.14 2.05
CA GLY A 91 1.28 3.16 2.52
C GLY A 91 0.70 2.00 3.30
N SER A 92 1.42 0.89 3.33
CA SER A 92 1.04 -0.31 4.08
C SER A 92 1.47 -0.31 5.54
N THR A 93 2.24 0.68 5.99
CA THR A 93 2.60 0.96 7.39
C THR A 93 2.16 2.38 7.75
N LYS A 94 1.86 2.65 9.01
CA LYS A 94 1.30 3.95 9.42
C LYS A 94 2.14 4.70 10.45
N ARG A 95 2.49 4.05 11.55
CA ARG A 95 3.13 4.72 12.69
C ARG A 95 4.37 5.52 12.29
N LYS A 96 5.30 4.90 11.58
CA LYS A 96 6.55 5.56 11.19
C LYS A 96 6.33 6.73 10.22
N ILE A 97 5.35 6.63 9.33
CA ILE A 97 4.98 7.72 8.40
C ILE A 97 4.45 8.91 9.20
N ILE A 98 3.53 8.67 10.13
CA ILE A 98 2.93 9.72 10.99
C ILE A 98 4.00 10.41 11.84
N GLU A 99 4.87 9.63 12.49
CA GLU A 99 5.98 10.14 13.31
C GLU A 99 6.98 10.99 12.52
N SER A 100 7.10 10.74 11.21
CA SER A 100 8.03 11.44 10.30
C SER A 100 7.41 12.66 9.59
N LEU A 101 6.09 12.88 9.77
CA LEU A 101 5.38 13.94 9.07
C LEU A 101 5.76 15.32 9.59
N PRO A 102 6.01 16.32 8.71
CA PRO A 102 6.15 17.71 9.12
C PRO A 102 4.90 18.23 9.86
N LYS A 103 5.09 18.88 11.02
CA LYS A 103 3.98 19.29 11.90
C LYS A 103 2.94 20.20 11.23
N ASN A 104 3.36 21.02 10.28
CA ASN A 104 2.46 21.92 9.53
C ASN A 104 1.54 21.17 8.57
N LEU A 105 1.84 19.92 8.19
CA LEU A 105 1.00 19.12 7.30
C LEU A 105 0.01 18.23 8.02
N ILE A 106 0.13 18.06 9.34
CA ILE A 106 -0.61 17.04 10.09
C ILE A 106 -2.12 17.24 10.02
N LYS A 107 -2.57 18.50 9.94
CA LYS A 107 -3.99 18.85 9.87
C LYS A 107 -4.64 18.61 8.51
N GLN A 108 -3.85 18.47 7.46
CA GLN A 108 -4.33 18.28 6.09
C GLN A 108 -3.94 16.91 5.51
N THR A 109 -3.35 16.01 6.31
CA THR A 109 -2.91 14.68 5.86
C THR A 109 -3.78 13.58 6.46
N LEU A 110 -4.26 12.67 5.61
CA LEU A 110 -4.94 11.44 5.98
C LEU A 110 -4.02 10.25 5.70
N PHE A 111 -4.00 9.31 6.63
CA PHE A 111 -3.18 8.10 6.60
C PHE A 111 -4.07 6.91 6.26
N ALA A 112 -4.15 6.59 4.98
CA ALA A 112 -5.01 5.54 4.48
C ALA A 112 -4.21 4.26 4.15
N HIS A 113 -4.80 3.10 4.40
CA HIS A 113 -4.30 1.83 3.91
C HIS A 113 -5.41 1.07 3.20
N PRO A 114 -5.51 1.14 1.89
CA PRO A 114 -6.34 0.23 1.11
C PRO A 114 -5.82 -1.20 1.24
N MET A 115 -6.58 -2.07 1.93
CA MET A 115 -6.22 -3.47 2.16
C MET A 115 -6.47 -4.31 0.91
N THR A 116 -5.79 -3.97 -0.17
CA THR A 116 -5.87 -4.65 -1.47
C THR A 116 -4.55 -4.56 -2.21
N GLY A 117 -4.37 -5.43 -3.20
CA GLY A 117 -3.18 -5.49 -4.03
C GLY A 117 -3.07 -6.83 -4.74
N THR A 118 -2.13 -6.93 -5.65
CA THR A 118 -1.76 -8.17 -6.34
C THR A 118 -0.24 -8.33 -6.33
N GLU A 119 0.25 -9.48 -6.77
CA GLU A 119 1.67 -9.73 -6.98
C GLU A 119 2.24 -8.98 -8.21
N ASN A 120 1.39 -8.37 -9.04
CA ASN A 120 1.79 -7.59 -10.21
C ASN A 120 2.06 -6.13 -9.83
N SER A 121 2.93 -5.46 -10.58
CA SER A 121 3.33 -4.09 -10.34
C SER A 121 3.36 -3.25 -11.63
N GLY A 122 3.49 -1.93 -11.46
CA GLY A 122 3.53 -0.98 -12.56
C GLY A 122 2.17 -0.57 -13.10
N PRO A 123 2.14 0.40 -14.04
CA PRO A 123 0.91 0.95 -14.62
C PRO A 123 0.06 -0.08 -15.36
N LYS A 124 0.71 -1.03 -16.04
CA LYS A 124 0.05 -2.09 -16.83
C LYS A 124 -0.74 -3.07 -15.98
N ALA A 125 -0.48 -3.11 -14.66
CA ALA A 125 -1.21 -3.95 -13.72
C ALA A 125 -2.47 -3.26 -13.17
N ALA A 126 -2.69 -1.97 -13.46
CA ALA A 126 -3.82 -1.21 -12.95
C ALA A 126 -5.16 -1.66 -13.55
N PHE A 127 -6.20 -1.76 -12.69
CA PHE A 127 -7.56 -2.11 -13.11
C PHE A 127 -8.61 -1.47 -12.19
N LYS A 128 -9.83 -1.26 -12.71
CA LYS A 128 -10.90 -0.52 -12.03
C LYS A 128 -11.41 -1.17 -10.74
N GLU A 129 -11.48 -2.49 -10.72
CA GLU A 129 -12.11 -3.24 -9.64
C GLU A 129 -11.19 -3.41 -8.42
N LEU A 130 -9.95 -2.92 -8.46
CA LEU A 130 -8.95 -3.12 -7.40
C LEU A 130 -9.46 -2.71 -6.01
N TYR A 131 -10.19 -1.61 -5.94
CA TYR A 131 -10.65 -1.03 -4.66
C TYR A 131 -12.04 -1.50 -4.24
N LYS A 132 -12.84 -2.02 -5.18
CA LYS A 132 -14.23 -2.39 -4.95
C LYS A 132 -14.35 -3.46 -3.87
N ASP A 133 -15.21 -3.23 -2.89
CA ASP A 133 -15.49 -4.09 -1.75
C ASP A 133 -14.30 -4.34 -0.79
N ALA A 134 -13.12 -3.77 -1.10
CA ALA A 134 -11.95 -3.84 -0.22
C ALA A 134 -12.09 -2.95 1.01
N VAL A 135 -11.36 -3.26 2.06
CA VAL A 135 -11.29 -2.42 3.26
C VAL A 135 -10.27 -1.30 3.04
N CYS A 136 -10.62 -0.07 3.43
CA CYS A 136 -9.69 1.03 3.60
C CYS A 136 -9.59 1.38 5.08
N VAL A 137 -8.42 1.23 5.68
CA VAL A 137 -8.18 1.68 7.05
C VAL A 137 -7.73 3.14 7.01
N LEU A 138 -8.45 4.01 7.72
CA LEU A 138 -8.05 5.39 7.98
C LEU A 138 -7.48 5.47 9.40
N CYS A 139 -6.18 5.72 9.49
CA CYS A 139 -5.48 5.75 10.78
C CYS A 139 -5.41 7.16 11.33
N ASP A 140 -5.65 7.28 12.65
CA ASP A 140 -5.54 8.55 13.42
C ASP A 140 -6.22 9.73 12.69
N SER A 141 -7.34 9.47 12.01
CA SER A 141 -8.01 10.42 11.12
C SER A 141 -8.56 11.66 11.85
N GLU A 142 -8.83 11.55 13.14
CA GLU A 142 -9.28 12.64 14.02
C GLU A 142 -8.22 13.74 14.19
N ILE A 143 -6.97 13.49 13.81
CA ILE A 143 -5.89 14.49 13.85
C ILE A 143 -6.08 15.53 12.73
N ALA A 144 -6.62 15.13 11.58
CA ALA A 144 -6.85 16.01 10.45
C ALA A 144 -8.11 16.87 10.65
N ASP A 145 -8.16 18.03 10.00
CA ASP A 145 -9.32 18.90 10.05
C ASP A 145 -10.50 18.30 9.25
N ASP A 146 -11.72 18.65 9.65
CA ASP A 146 -12.99 18.11 9.12
C ASP A 146 -13.07 18.12 7.58
N LEU A 147 -12.55 19.16 6.94
CA LEU A 147 -12.53 19.25 5.46
C LEU A 147 -11.83 18.04 4.83
N HIS A 148 -10.66 17.70 5.37
CA HIS A 148 -9.80 16.66 4.83
C HIS A 148 -10.35 15.27 5.15
N GLN A 149 -10.88 15.08 6.37
CA GLN A 149 -11.58 13.84 6.74
C GLN A 149 -12.77 13.56 5.81
N LYS A 150 -13.63 14.56 5.57
CA LYS A 150 -14.79 14.43 4.68
C LYS A 150 -14.38 14.06 3.26
N ARG A 151 -13.37 14.73 2.71
CA ARG A 151 -12.86 14.43 1.36
C ARG A 151 -12.33 13.00 1.26
N ALA A 152 -11.59 12.52 2.25
CA ALA A 152 -11.09 11.14 2.26
C ALA A 152 -12.23 10.13 2.30
N VAL A 153 -13.20 10.32 3.19
CA VAL A 153 -14.38 9.45 3.29
C VAL A 153 -15.18 9.45 1.99
N GLU A 154 -15.42 10.61 1.37
CA GLU A 154 -16.13 10.71 0.09
C GLU A 154 -15.42 9.96 -1.03
N ILE A 155 -14.10 10.10 -1.13
CA ILE A 155 -13.30 9.42 -2.17
C ILE A 155 -13.33 7.90 -1.96
N PHE A 156 -13.00 7.40 -0.77
CA PHE A 156 -12.97 5.95 -0.54
C PHE A 156 -14.37 5.31 -0.62
N SER A 157 -15.42 6.02 -0.23
CA SER A 157 -16.80 5.58 -0.45
C SER A 157 -17.15 5.51 -1.94
N HIS A 158 -16.71 6.50 -2.74
CA HIS A 158 -16.91 6.48 -4.20
C HIS A 158 -16.18 5.29 -4.85
N LEU A 159 -15.03 4.90 -4.35
CA LEU A 159 -14.28 3.72 -4.80
C LEU A 159 -14.97 2.39 -4.39
N GLY A 160 -16.05 2.44 -3.64
CA GLY A 160 -16.77 1.25 -3.15
C GLY A 160 -16.06 0.53 -2.01
N MET A 161 -15.20 1.22 -1.27
CA MET A 161 -14.44 0.64 -0.17
C MET A 161 -15.24 0.64 1.15
N LYS A 162 -14.92 -0.32 2.02
CA LYS A 162 -15.41 -0.38 3.40
C LYS A 162 -14.43 0.36 4.31
N ILE A 163 -14.83 1.51 4.83
CA ILE A 163 -13.95 2.35 5.65
C ILE A 163 -13.93 1.84 7.09
N VAL A 164 -12.74 1.66 7.65
CA VAL A 164 -12.50 1.29 9.05
C VAL A 164 -11.58 2.36 9.65
N PHE A 165 -11.93 2.87 10.83
CA PHE A 165 -11.10 3.81 11.59
C PHE A 165 -10.31 3.05 12.65
N MET A 166 -9.04 3.37 12.81
CA MET A 166 -8.14 2.68 13.74
C MET A 166 -6.98 3.59 14.13
N ASP A 167 -6.41 3.40 15.32
CA ASP A 167 -5.11 4.04 15.62
C ASP A 167 -3.96 3.35 14.86
N SER A 168 -2.91 4.10 14.57
CA SER A 168 -1.78 3.64 13.76
C SER A 168 -0.99 2.49 14.39
N LYS A 169 -0.94 2.42 15.73
CA LYS A 169 -0.21 1.33 16.43
C LYS A 169 -0.98 0.02 16.30
N ALA A 170 -2.31 0.05 16.52
CA ALA A 170 -3.16 -1.11 16.33
C ALA A 170 -3.14 -1.57 14.87
N HIS A 171 -3.20 -0.63 13.92
CA HIS A 171 -3.06 -0.92 12.50
C HIS A 171 -1.77 -1.70 12.20
N ASP A 172 -0.62 -1.17 12.60
CA ASP A 172 0.68 -1.77 12.29
C ASP A 172 0.85 -3.13 12.98
N HIS A 173 0.30 -3.30 14.20
CA HIS A 173 0.25 -4.60 14.87
C HIS A 173 -0.61 -5.61 14.08
N HIS A 174 -1.82 -5.26 13.68
CA HIS A 174 -2.70 -6.14 12.91
C HIS A 174 -2.11 -6.45 11.53
N ALA A 175 -1.54 -5.45 10.83
CA ALA A 175 -0.90 -5.64 9.53
C ALA A 175 0.30 -6.61 9.61
N ALA A 176 1.05 -6.59 10.72
CA ALA A 176 2.14 -7.54 10.94
C ALA A 176 1.63 -8.98 10.94
N ILE A 177 0.47 -9.25 11.56
CA ILE A 177 -0.10 -10.60 11.69
C ILE A 177 -0.75 -11.06 10.38
N ILE A 178 -1.60 -10.22 9.76
CA ILE A 178 -2.46 -10.66 8.64
C ILE A 178 -1.85 -10.44 7.26
N SER A 179 -0.76 -9.66 7.16
CA SER A 179 -0.13 -9.33 5.88
C SER A 179 1.38 -9.59 5.90
N HIS A 180 2.14 -8.99 6.83
CA HIS A 180 3.59 -9.04 6.78
C HIS A 180 4.12 -10.45 7.11
N LEU A 181 3.64 -11.08 8.17
CA LEU A 181 3.99 -12.46 8.53
C LEU A 181 3.67 -13.47 7.41
N PRO A 182 2.48 -13.46 6.78
CA PRO A 182 2.21 -14.30 5.61
C PRO A 182 3.22 -14.15 4.48
N HIS A 183 3.73 -12.95 4.21
CA HIS A 183 4.76 -12.75 3.20
C HIS A 183 6.12 -13.32 3.64
N VAL A 184 6.51 -13.15 4.92
CA VAL A 184 7.71 -13.79 5.47
C VAL A 184 7.63 -15.30 5.33
N ILE A 185 6.49 -15.90 5.68
CA ILE A 185 6.26 -17.35 5.56
C ILE A 185 6.37 -17.80 4.09
N SER A 186 5.73 -17.06 3.19
CA SER A 186 5.73 -17.36 1.76
C SER A 186 7.15 -17.30 1.16
N PHE A 187 7.90 -16.23 1.46
CA PHE A 187 9.31 -16.12 1.04
C PHE A 187 10.16 -17.23 1.65
N SER A 188 9.98 -17.54 2.93
CA SER A 188 10.74 -18.58 3.63
C SER A 188 10.46 -19.96 3.04
N LEU A 189 9.19 -20.27 2.76
CA LEU A 189 8.78 -21.53 2.12
C LEU A 189 9.37 -21.67 0.71
N ALA A 190 9.29 -20.61 -0.10
CA ALA A 190 9.89 -20.60 -1.43
C ALA A 190 11.42 -20.80 -1.36
N ASN A 191 12.09 -20.08 -0.48
CA ASN A 191 13.53 -20.20 -0.28
C ASN A 191 13.95 -21.59 0.24
N PHE A 192 13.15 -22.18 1.13
CA PHE A 192 13.39 -23.55 1.62
C PHE A 192 13.40 -24.55 0.44
N VAL A 193 12.33 -24.55 -0.37
CA VAL A 193 12.24 -25.46 -1.53
C VAL A 193 13.36 -25.22 -2.54
N MET A 194 13.76 -23.95 -2.76
CA MET A 194 14.84 -23.63 -3.71
C MET A 194 16.25 -24.07 -3.23
N LYS A 195 16.41 -24.38 -1.94
CA LYS A 195 17.66 -24.92 -1.36
C LYS A 195 17.72 -26.45 -1.41
N GLU A 196 16.60 -27.14 -1.63
CA GLU A 196 16.57 -28.60 -1.75
C GLU A 196 17.34 -29.08 -2.97
N GLU A 197 18.01 -30.23 -2.85
CA GLU A 197 18.80 -30.82 -3.93
C GLU A 197 17.92 -31.19 -5.12
N ASP A 198 16.75 -31.76 -4.87
CA ASP A 198 15.79 -32.21 -5.89
C ASP A 198 14.66 -31.19 -6.15
N LYS A 199 14.97 -29.90 -6.08
CA LYS A 199 14.00 -28.80 -6.27
C LYS A 199 13.19 -28.87 -7.56
N ARG A 200 13.76 -29.41 -8.64
CA ARG A 200 13.05 -29.53 -9.94
C ARG A 200 11.86 -30.47 -9.84
N ASN A 201 12.05 -31.65 -9.24
CA ASN A 201 10.98 -32.61 -9.05
C ASN A 201 9.98 -32.11 -8.01
N ILE A 202 10.43 -31.50 -6.91
CA ILE A 202 9.56 -30.88 -5.91
C ILE A 202 8.63 -29.84 -6.56
N VAL A 203 9.17 -28.93 -7.38
CA VAL A 203 8.38 -27.91 -8.07
C VAL A 203 7.47 -28.53 -9.14
N HIS A 204 7.92 -29.58 -9.83
CA HIS A 204 7.10 -30.29 -10.81
C HIS A 204 5.88 -30.98 -10.18
N LEU A 205 6.05 -31.52 -8.99
CA LEU A 205 4.97 -32.15 -8.20
C LEU A 205 4.09 -31.14 -7.44
N ALA A 206 4.44 -29.85 -7.49
CA ALA A 206 3.75 -28.82 -6.72
C ALA A 206 2.26 -28.72 -7.09
N GLY A 207 1.42 -29.11 -6.15
CA GLY A 207 -0.03 -28.97 -6.22
C GLY A 207 -0.55 -27.62 -5.75
N GLY A 208 -1.88 -27.53 -5.54
CA GLY A 208 -2.57 -26.30 -5.13
C GLY A 208 -2.08 -25.70 -3.82
N SER A 209 -1.75 -26.55 -2.83
CA SER A 209 -1.28 -26.10 -1.52
C SER A 209 0.02 -25.29 -1.61
N PHE A 210 1.06 -25.84 -2.25
CA PHE A 210 2.33 -25.13 -2.41
C PHE A 210 2.18 -23.89 -3.28
N LYS A 211 1.46 -23.99 -4.42
CA LYS A 211 1.21 -22.86 -5.31
C LYS A 211 0.46 -21.73 -4.62
N GLY A 212 -0.53 -22.06 -3.79
CA GLY A 212 -1.28 -21.08 -3.00
C GLY A 212 -0.41 -20.36 -1.98
N MET A 213 0.35 -21.10 -1.18
CA MET A 213 1.22 -20.54 -0.13
C MET A 213 2.42 -19.77 -0.68
N SER A 214 2.97 -20.16 -1.83
CA SER A 214 4.12 -19.50 -2.46
C SER A 214 3.74 -18.40 -3.46
N ARG A 215 2.45 -18.19 -3.74
CA ARG A 215 1.98 -17.20 -4.72
C ARG A 215 2.50 -15.80 -4.43
N ILE A 216 2.37 -15.36 -3.19
CA ILE A 216 2.77 -14.01 -2.78
C ILE A 216 4.28 -13.83 -2.65
N ALA A 217 5.08 -14.91 -2.69
CA ALA A 217 6.55 -14.83 -2.80
C ALA A 217 7.03 -14.26 -4.16
N LYS A 218 6.13 -14.08 -5.12
CA LYS A 218 6.41 -13.38 -6.39
C LYS A 218 6.39 -11.86 -6.26
N SER A 219 5.93 -11.32 -5.14
CA SER A 219 5.92 -9.88 -4.88
C SER A 219 7.34 -9.31 -4.83
N SER A 220 7.48 -8.01 -5.13
CA SER A 220 8.78 -7.32 -5.15
C SER A 220 9.49 -7.41 -3.80
N PRO A 221 10.70 -8.01 -3.73
CA PRO A 221 11.47 -8.06 -2.48
C PRO A 221 11.82 -6.67 -1.95
N GLN A 222 12.15 -5.71 -2.82
CA GLN A 222 12.51 -4.35 -2.44
C GLN A 222 11.36 -3.62 -1.74
N MET A 223 10.13 -3.77 -2.26
CA MET A 223 8.95 -3.20 -1.62
C MET A 223 8.72 -3.80 -0.23
N TRP A 224 8.84 -5.11 -0.10
CA TRP A 224 8.63 -5.80 1.17
C TRP A 224 9.72 -5.55 2.20
N GLU A 225 10.97 -5.36 1.76
CA GLU A 225 12.08 -4.95 2.64
C GLU A 225 11.74 -3.67 3.39
N SER A 226 11.30 -2.62 2.68
CA SER A 226 10.91 -1.34 3.29
C SER A 226 9.75 -1.49 4.28
N ILE A 227 8.74 -2.31 3.94
CA ILE A 227 7.59 -2.61 4.81
C ILE A 227 8.05 -3.33 6.09
N PHE A 228 8.88 -4.36 5.96
CA PHE A 228 9.40 -5.13 7.09
C PHE A 228 10.24 -4.27 8.02
N LEU A 229 11.09 -3.40 7.48
CA LEU A 229 11.93 -2.50 8.26
C LEU A 229 11.11 -1.41 8.98
N GLN A 230 10.04 -0.91 8.36
CA GLN A 230 9.19 0.09 9.00
C GLN A 230 8.32 -0.50 10.12
N ASN A 231 7.93 -1.77 10.03
CA ASN A 231 7.11 -2.45 11.04
C ASN A 231 7.87 -3.57 11.76
N LYS A 232 9.17 -3.40 11.91
CA LYS A 232 10.11 -4.43 12.36
C LYS A 232 9.72 -5.07 13.70
N ASP A 233 9.41 -4.26 14.70
CA ASP A 233 9.17 -4.75 16.06
C ASP A 233 7.92 -5.64 16.13
N ASN A 234 6.82 -5.22 15.51
CA ASN A 234 5.60 -6.01 15.42
C ASN A 234 5.81 -7.29 14.60
N LEU A 235 6.57 -7.19 13.51
CA LEU A 235 6.84 -8.35 12.65
C LEU A 235 7.70 -9.39 13.36
N LEU A 236 8.77 -8.99 14.06
CA LEU A 236 9.61 -9.90 14.82
C LEU A 236 8.82 -10.62 15.91
N SER A 237 7.99 -9.88 16.66
CA SER A 237 7.07 -10.48 17.65
C SER A 237 6.12 -11.49 17.02
N SER A 238 5.55 -11.18 15.86
CA SER A 238 4.66 -12.09 15.13
C SER A 238 5.37 -13.35 14.65
N ILE A 239 6.63 -13.23 14.21
CA ILE A 239 7.47 -14.38 13.83
C ILE A 239 7.73 -15.28 15.04
N ASP A 240 8.09 -14.71 16.19
CA ASP A 240 8.37 -15.47 17.41
C ASP A 240 7.14 -16.29 17.84
N PHE A 241 5.96 -15.70 17.84
CA PHE A 241 4.71 -16.42 18.14
C PHE A 241 4.42 -17.51 17.11
N PHE A 242 4.61 -17.24 15.84
CA PHE A 242 4.39 -18.23 14.78
C PHE A 242 5.39 -19.40 14.88
N GLN A 243 6.63 -19.16 15.25
CA GLN A 243 7.62 -20.22 15.50
C GLN A 243 7.19 -21.13 16.65
N GLN A 244 6.64 -20.57 17.73
CA GLN A 244 6.11 -21.35 18.84
C GLN A 244 4.94 -22.26 18.39
N GLU A 245 4.03 -21.76 17.55
CA GLU A 245 2.95 -22.59 17.00
C GLU A 245 3.46 -23.69 16.07
N LEU A 246 4.49 -23.42 15.26
CA LEU A 246 5.12 -24.45 14.44
C LEU A 246 5.78 -25.56 15.28
N GLU A 247 6.47 -25.18 16.36
CA GLU A 247 7.09 -26.16 17.26
C GLU A 247 6.01 -26.99 17.99
N ARG A 248 4.90 -26.37 18.39
CA ARG A 248 3.75 -27.07 18.95
C ARG A 248 3.19 -28.09 17.97
N CYS A 249 2.98 -27.73 16.70
CA CYS A 249 2.52 -28.67 15.68
C CYS A 249 3.50 -29.84 15.52
N LYS A 250 4.80 -29.57 15.50
CA LYS A 250 5.84 -30.59 15.41
C LYS A 250 5.78 -31.56 16.59
N GLN A 251 5.63 -31.07 17.82
CA GLN A 251 5.47 -31.90 19.01
C GLN A 251 4.22 -32.80 18.94
N MET A 252 3.11 -32.26 18.44
CA MET A 252 1.90 -33.05 18.25
C MET A 252 2.10 -34.21 17.25
N ILE A 253 2.82 -33.97 16.15
CA ILE A 253 3.14 -35.00 15.15
C ILE A 253 4.09 -36.08 15.73
N GLN A 254 4.91 -35.74 16.70
CA GLN A 254 5.85 -36.67 17.33
C GLN A 254 5.20 -37.58 18.38
N LEU A 255 4.02 -37.20 18.87
CA LEU A 255 3.30 -37.97 19.91
C LEU A 255 2.42 -39.10 19.34
N ASP A 256 2.15 -39.09 18.02
CA ASP A 256 1.44 -40.14 17.27
C ASP A 256 2.43 -41.19 16.69
#